data_582350834f2adc80837f2f8c4d2ac165
#
_entry.id   582350834f2adc80837f2f8c4d2ac165
#
_cell.length_a   1.000
_cell.length_b   1.000
_cell.length_c   1.000
_cell.angle_alpha   90.00
_cell.angle_beta   90.00
_cell.angle_gamma   90.00
#
_symmetry.space_group_name_H-M   'P 1'
#
loop_
_entity.id
_entity.type
_entity.pdbx_description
1 polymer ?
#
loop_
_entity_poly.entity_id
_entity_poly.type
_entity_poly.pdbx_seq_one_letter_code
_entity_poly.pdbx_strand_id
1 'polypeptide(L)'
;MCNYKPLIFIFLFFLSSCGVKKLSYKKKNPKKIENKSNRSINRFFNSMSSEERTHWYVNTYSKIAISEMKKFGIPASITMAQGILESSSGRGQLALKSNNHFGIKCHSGWKGKKVYHDDDEKGECFRKYKNPEKSYRDHSIFLESRDRYNSLFKFRKNNYVKWAVGLKQAGYATDPAYAEKLISLIERYELWKLDGSKKPLNFRKEKKNDKNYKTVTKKKEIKISSDSYVVKKGDTLYSISKNLKISITDLIKINNISGNNLSIGQVLKLK
;
A
#
# COMPACT_ATOMS: atom_id res chain seq x y z
N MET A 1 62.97 -61.49 46.37
CA MET A 1 62.55 -60.18 46.91
C MET A 1 63.11 -59.08 46.00
N CYS A 2 62.31 -58.60 45.08
CA CYS A 2 62.73 -57.63 44.04
C CYS A 2 62.11 -56.28 44.42
N ASN A 3 62.92 -55.33 44.76
CA ASN A 3 62.53 -53.96 45.12
C ASN A 3 62.37 -53.11 43.85
N TYR A 4 61.12 -52.75 43.53
CA TYR A 4 60.86 -51.72 42.50
C TYR A 4 60.79 -50.35 43.18
N LYS A 5 61.63 -49.43 42.77
CA LYS A 5 61.51 -48.02 43.08
C LYS A 5 60.73 -47.34 41.97
N PRO A 6 59.70 -46.58 42.26
CA PRO A 6 58.96 -45.83 41.22
C PRO A 6 59.74 -44.57 40.85
N LEU A 7 59.92 -44.43 39.52
CA LEU A 7 60.49 -43.25 38.91
C LEU A 7 59.36 -42.21 38.75
N ILE A 8 59.49 -41.09 39.52
CA ILE A 8 58.53 -40.00 39.42
C ILE A 8 58.93 -39.13 38.21
N PHE A 9 58.16 -39.19 37.12
CA PHE A 9 58.26 -38.26 36.00
C PHE A 9 57.53 -36.96 36.33
N ILE A 10 58.29 -35.89 36.59
CA ILE A 10 57.75 -34.54 36.74
C ILE A 10 57.50 -33.97 35.31
N PHE A 11 56.22 -33.92 34.90
CA PHE A 11 55.81 -33.29 33.67
C PHE A 11 55.66 -31.78 33.92
N LEU A 12 56.67 -31.01 33.47
CA LEU A 12 56.58 -29.55 33.42
C LEU A 12 55.63 -29.10 32.34
N PHE A 13 54.41 -28.71 32.74
CA PHE A 13 53.47 -28.06 31.86
C PHE A 13 53.93 -26.61 31.60
N PHE A 14 54.45 -26.35 30.41
CA PHE A 14 54.61 -24.99 29.89
C PHE A 14 53.25 -24.45 29.53
N LEU A 15 52.66 -23.60 30.34
CA LEU A 15 51.50 -22.79 30.03
C LEU A 15 51.94 -21.65 29.07
N SER A 16 51.89 -21.91 27.76
CA SER A 16 51.94 -20.85 26.76
C SER A 16 50.64 -20.05 26.83
N SER A 17 50.70 -18.90 27.52
CA SER A 17 49.64 -17.90 27.55
C SER A 17 49.46 -17.34 26.14
N CYS A 18 48.52 -17.91 25.37
CA CYS A 18 48.05 -17.35 24.09
C CYS A 18 47.24 -16.07 24.39
N GLY A 19 47.87 -14.92 24.26
CA GLY A 19 47.25 -13.62 24.43
C GLY A 19 46.14 -13.42 23.39
N VAL A 20 44.87 -13.69 23.76
CA VAL A 20 43.72 -13.39 22.96
C VAL A 20 43.63 -11.87 22.79
N LYS A 21 44.03 -11.34 21.63
CA LYS A 21 43.80 -9.95 21.25
C LYS A 21 42.28 -9.75 21.25
N LYS A 22 41.70 -9.06 22.24
CA LYS A 22 40.33 -8.61 22.25
C LYS A 22 40.12 -7.76 21.00
N LEU A 23 39.45 -8.33 19.94
CA LEU A 23 38.96 -7.54 18.84
C LEU A 23 37.95 -6.55 19.40
N SER A 24 38.36 -5.28 19.49
CA SER A 24 37.49 -4.18 19.85
C SER A 24 36.49 -3.99 18.71
N TYR A 25 35.31 -4.59 18.83
CA TYR A 25 34.20 -4.36 17.92
C TYR A 25 33.67 -2.94 18.14
N LYS A 26 34.14 -1.98 17.33
CA LYS A 26 33.58 -0.62 17.33
C LYS A 26 32.10 -0.72 16.96
N LYS A 27 31.22 -0.56 17.94
CA LYS A 27 29.78 -0.42 17.71
C LYS A 27 29.56 0.67 16.66
N LYS A 28 29.25 0.28 15.42
CA LYS A 28 28.88 1.23 14.35
C LYS A 28 27.61 1.94 14.78
N ASN A 29 27.62 3.27 14.72
CA ASN A 29 26.48 4.10 15.10
C ASN A 29 25.28 3.72 14.23
N PRO A 30 24.13 3.22 14.81
CA PRO A 30 23.00 2.72 14.06
C PRO A 30 22.41 3.76 13.11
N LYS A 31 22.38 5.05 13.50
CA LYS A 31 21.92 6.15 12.64
C LYS A 31 22.78 6.33 11.37
N LYS A 32 24.11 6.09 11.47
CA LYS A 32 25.02 6.20 10.32
C LYS A 32 24.85 5.04 9.34
N ILE A 33 24.50 3.85 9.83
CA ILE A 33 24.21 2.66 9.02
C ILE A 33 22.88 2.83 8.29
N GLU A 34 21.84 3.29 8.97
CA GLU A 34 20.50 3.54 8.40
C GLU A 34 20.57 4.58 7.28
N ASN A 35 21.27 5.69 7.48
CA ASN A 35 21.46 6.72 6.45
C ASN A 35 22.22 6.20 5.22
N LYS A 36 23.18 5.31 5.38
CA LYS A 36 23.91 4.71 4.25
C LYS A 36 23.03 3.74 3.47
N SER A 37 22.21 2.94 4.15
CA SER A 37 21.24 2.03 3.55
C SER A 37 20.17 2.81 2.76
N ASN A 38 19.60 3.86 3.34
CA ASN A 38 18.60 4.69 2.68
C ASN A 38 19.16 5.40 1.43
N ARG A 39 20.41 5.84 1.44
CA ARG A 39 21.07 6.42 0.26
C ARG A 39 21.26 5.40 -0.86
N SER A 40 21.62 4.16 -0.55
CA SER A 40 21.77 3.11 -1.56
C SER A 40 20.44 2.70 -2.16
N ILE A 41 19.39 2.57 -1.35
CA ILE A 41 18.03 2.28 -1.81
C ILE A 41 17.49 3.41 -2.70
N ASN A 42 17.63 4.66 -2.28
CA ASN A 42 17.21 5.81 -3.09
C ASN A 42 17.97 5.87 -4.43
N ARG A 43 19.28 5.59 -4.43
CA ARG A 43 20.07 5.53 -5.68
C ARG A 43 19.57 4.44 -6.60
N PHE A 44 19.29 3.25 -6.09
CA PHE A 44 18.71 2.13 -6.84
C PHE A 44 17.40 2.51 -7.52
N PHE A 45 16.44 3.08 -6.77
CA PHE A 45 15.16 3.49 -7.37
C PHE A 45 15.28 4.70 -8.31
N ASN A 46 16.24 5.60 -8.08
CA ASN A 46 16.45 6.76 -8.95
C ASN A 46 17.13 6.41 -10.28
N SER A 47 17.85 5.27 -10.36
CA SER A 47 18.43 4.78 -11.61
C SER A 47 17.41 4.12 -12.54
N MET A 48 16.21 3.82 -12.07
CA MET A 48 15.15 3.17 -12.84
C MET A 48 14.14 4.18 -13.38
N SER A 49 13.70 3.99 -14.61
CA SER A 49 12.48 4.60 -15.13
C SER A 49 11.25 4.13 -14.33
N SER A 50 10.12 4.81 -14.48
CA SER A 50 8.86 4.39 -13.84
C SER A 50 8.42 3.00 -14.29
N GLU A 51 8.66 2.67 -15.55
CA GLU A 51 8.30 1.37 -16.13
C GLU A 51 9.19 0.24 -15.59
N GLU A 52 10.51 0.41 -15.62
CA GLU A 52 11.47 -0.54 -15.06
C GLU A 52 11.20 -0.82 -13.58
N ARG A 53 10.87 0.21 -12.82
CA ARG A 53 10.51 0.10 -11.40
C ARG A 53 9.24 -0.71 -11.19
N THR A 54 8.25 -0.54 -12.07
CA THR A 54 7.01 -1.32 -11.99
C THR A 54 7.26 -2.79 -12.37
N HIS A 55 8.06 -3.06 -13.38
CA HIS A 55 8.47 -4.42 -13.71
C HIS A 55 9.25 -5.09 -12.56
N TRP A 56 10.19 -4.35 -11.96
CA TRP A 56 10.89 -4.82 -10.76
C TRP A 56 9.92 -5.17 -9.63
N TYR A 57 8.94 -4.29 -9.37
CA TYR A 57 7.93 -4.50 -8.33
C TYR A 57 7.11 -5.76 -8.59
N VAL A 58 6.63 -5.95 -9.81
CA VAL A 58 5.88 -7.14 -10.22
C VAL A 58 6.72 -8.41 -10.03
N ASN A 59 7.96 -8.41 -10.53
CA ASN A 59 8.86 -9.57 -10.41
C ASN A 59 9.16 -9.92 -8.94
N THR A 60 9.28 -8.90 -8.09
CA THR A 60 9.60 -9.09 -6.66
C THR A 60 8.42 -9.64 -5.87
N TYR A 61 7.20 -9.14 -6.12
CA TYR A 61 6.06 -9.39 -5.22
C TYR A 61 4.94 -10.26 -5.81
N SER A 62 4.99 -10.63 -7.09
CA SER A 62 3.94 -11.44 -7.73
C SER A 62 3.67 -12.77 -7.03
N LYS A 63 4.72 -13.45 -6.56
CA LYS A 63 4.58 -14.72 -5.83
C LYS A 63 3.77 -14.54 -4.53
N ILE A 64 3.94 -13.41 -3.86
CA ILE A 64 3.17 -13.08 -2.63
C ILE A 64 1.71 -12.85 -3.01
N ALA A 65 1.43 -12.04 -4.03
CA ALA A 65 0.06 -11.77 -4.48
C ALA A 65 -0.67 -13.05 -4.91
N ILE A 66 0.01 -13.96 -5.64
CA ILE A 66 -0.54 -15.28 -6.02
C ILE A 66 -0.83 -16.12 -4.76
N SER A 67 0.05 -16.12 -3.77
CA SER A 67 -0.15 -16.84 -2.51
C SER A 67 -1.38 -16.31 -1.75
N GLU A 68 -1.55 -14.98 -1.70
CA GLU A 68 -2.71 -14.35 -1.09
C GLU A 68 -4.01 -14.64 -1.87
N MET A 69 -3.98 -14.63 -3.20
CA MET A 69 -5.12 -15.02 -4.03
C MET A 69 -5.59 -16.44 -3.74
N LYS A 70 -4.64 -17.39 -3.58
CA LYS A 70 -4.97 -18.79 -3.24
C LYS A 70 -5.68 -18.89 -1.88
N LYS A 71 -5.27 -18.08 -0.91
CA LYS A 71 -5.80 -18.10 0.46
C LYS A 71 -7.13 -17.37 0.62
N PHE A 72 -7.23 -16.16 0.05
CA PHE A 72 -8.33 -15.23 0.32
C PHE A 72 -9.28 -15.05 -0.87
N GLY A 73 -8.91 -15.54 -2.05
CA GLY A 73 -9.78 -15.42 -3.23
C GLY A 73 -9.73 -14.07 -3.94
N ILE A 74 -8.94 -13.11 -3.48
CA ILE A 74 -8.73 -11.82 -4.13
C ILE A 74 -7.81 -12.02 -5.34
N PRO A 75 -8.15 -11.52 -6.55
CA PRO A 75 -7.28 -11.66 -7.72
C PRO A 75 -5.86 -11.14 -7.45
N ALA A 76 -4.85 -11.92 -7.86
CA ALA A 76 -3.45 -11.49 -7.72
C ALA A 76 -3.17 -10.22 -8.55
N SER A 77 -3.82 -10.08 -9.71
CA SER A 77 -3.77 -8.88 -10.55
C SER A 77 -4.26 -7.62 -9.82
N ILE A 78 -5.36 -7.73 -9.09
CA ILE A 78 -5.92 -6.63 -8.28
C ILE A 78 -4.95 -6.26 -7.15
N THR A 79 -4.50 -7.26 -6.38
CA THR A 79 -3.54 -7.02 -5.27
C THR A 79 -2.26 -6.37 -5.78
N MET A 80 -1.72 -6.82 -6.93
CA MET A 80 -0.53 -6.22 -7.54
C MET A 80 -0.78 -4.78 -8.00
N ALA A 81 -1.88 -4.52 -8.71
CA ALA A 81 -2.22 -3.18 -9.20
C ALA A 81 -2.41 -2.19 -8.03
N GLN A 82 -3.07 -2.61 -6.96
CA GLN A 82 -3.18 -1.82 -5.73
C GLN A 82 -1.80 -1.56 -5.11
N GLY A 83 -0.98 -2.59 -4.94
CA GLY A 83 0.37 -2.44 -4.39
C GLY A 83 1.26 -1.50 -5.22
N ILE A 84 1.19 -1.55 -6.55
CA ILE A 84 1.87 -0.63 -7.48
C ILE A 84 1.39 0.80 -7.24
N LEU A 85 0.08 1.01 -7.19
CA LEU A 85 -0.53 2.34 -7.07
C LEU A 85 -0.23 2.97 -5.70
N GLU A 86 -0.52 2.26 -4.61
CA GLU A 86 -0.42 2.75 -3.23
C GLU A 86 1.03 2.94 -2.78
N SER A 87 1.97 2.10 -3.26
CA SER A 87 3.37 2.20 -2.87
C SER A 87 4.26 2.96 -3.87
N SER A 88 3.70 3.50 -4.96
CA SER A 88 4.49 4.04 -6.08
C SER A 88 5.53 3.03 -6.58
N SER A 89 5.11 1.79 -6.84
CA SER A 89 5.96 0.66 -7.21
C SER A 89 7.10 0.40 -6.19
N GLY A 90 6.77 0.49 -4.90
CA GLY A 90 7.69 0.24 -3.78
C GLY A 90 8.60 1.41 -3.40
N ARG A 91 8.56 2.55 -4.13
CA ARG A 91 9.37 3.75 -3.84
C ARG A 91 8.74 4.65 -2.75
N GLY A 92 7.45 4.49 -2.47
CA GLY A 92 6.74 5.29 -1.48
C GLY A 92 7.37 5.19 -0.09
N GLN A 93 7.36 6.29 0.66
CA GLN A 93 8.02 6.38 1.97
C GLN A 93 7.52 5.32 2.96
N LEU A 94 6.21 5.02 2.94
CA LEU A 94 5.63 3.98 3.79
C LEU A 94 6.15 2.58 3.43
N ALA A 95 6.24 2.25 2.12
CA ALA A 95 6.80 0.98 1.68
C ALA A 95 8.27 0.84 2.10
N LEU A 96 9.09 1.86 1.89
CA LEU A 96 10.52 1.84 2.20
C LEU A 96 10.83 1.78 3.70
N LYS A 97 10.11 2.56 4.52
CA LYS A 97 10.40 2.69 5.96
C LYS A 97 9.68 1.67 6.82
N SER A 98 8.55 1.15 6.34
CA SER A 98 7.65 0.33 7.15
C SER A 98 7.19 -0.97 6.50
N ASN A 99 7.62 -1.31 5.28
CA ASN A 99 7.12 -2.42 4.48
C ASN A 99 5.58 -2.36 4.31
N ASN A 100 4.98 -1.18 4.40
CA ASN A 100 3.55 -0.97 4.26
C ASN A 100 3.24 -0.55 2.82
N HIS A 101 2.90 -1.53 1.99
CA HIS A 101 2.70 -1.34 0.55
C HIS A 101 1.29 -0.86 0.19
N PHE A 102 0.37 -0.80 1.15
CA PHE A 102 -1.05 -0.48 0.93
C PHE A 102 -1.55 0.68 1.77
N GLY A 103 -0.66 1.41 2.45
CA GLY A 103 -1.06 2.54 3.29
C GLY A 103 -2.00 2.16 4.44
N ILE A 104 -1.82 0.98 5.06
CA ILE A 104 -2.72 0.52 6.11
C ILE A 104 -2.49 1.32 7.39
N LYS A 105 -3.49 2.09 7.79
CA LYS A 105 -3.48 2.94 9.00
C LYS A 105 -3.61 2.08 10.28
N CYS A 106 -3.15 2.63 11.42
CA CYS A 106 -3.35 2.02 12.73
C CYS A 106 -4.81 2.18 13.14
N HIS A 107 -5.63 1.17 12.89
CA HIS A 107 -6.99 1.17 13.44
C HIS A 107 -6.97 0.85 14.95
N SER A 108 -8.10 1.10 15.63
CA SER A 108 -8.28 0.73 17.04
C SER A 108 -7.92 -0.75 17.26
N GLY A 109 -7.17 -1.04 18.32
CA GLY A 109 -6.70 -2.39 18.63
C GLY A 109 -5.36 -2.79 17.99
N TRP A 110 -4.73 -1.98 17.13
CA TRP A 110 -3.40 -2.31 16.60
C TRP A 110 -2.31 -2.23 17.69
N LYS A 111 -1.71 -3.37 18.02
CA LYS A 111 -0.64 -3.52 19.03
C LYS A 111 0.75 -3.67 18.41
N GLY A 112 0.86 -3.71 17.06
CA GLY A 112 2.13 -3.87 16.35
C GLY A 112 2.96 -2.58 16.28
N LYS A 113 4.12 -2.66 15.61
CA LYS A 113 4.99 -1.51 15.37
C LYS A 113 4.28 -0.46 14.50
N LYS A 114 4.61 0.82 14.75
CA LYS A 114 3.97 1.99 14.11
C LYS A 114 5.01 2.85 13.43
N VAL A 115 4.57 3.63 12.46
CA VAL A 115 5.29 4.74 11.84
C VAL A 115 4.29 5.87 11.62
N TYR A 116 4.76 7.11 11.73
CA TYR A 116 3.93 8.28 11.49
C TYR A 116 4.32 8.91 10.16
N HIS A 117 3.31 9.31 9.39
CA HIS A 117 3.48 9.91 8.07
C HIS A 117 2.35 10.90 7.82
N ASP A 118 2.65 11.98 7.12
CA ASP A 118 1.66 12.95 6.68
C ASP A 118 1.02 12.43 5.38
N ASP A 119 -0.29 12.18 5.41
CA ASP A 119 -1.10 11.72 4.28
C ASP A 119 -2.32 12.63 4.15
N ASP A 120 -3.53 12.16 4.52
CA ASP A 120 -4.73 13.00 4.55
C ASP A 120 -4.65 14.04 5.66
N GLU A 121 -4.03 13.66 6.79
CA GLU A 121 -3.80 14.51 7.95
C GLU A 121 -2.32 14.44 8.37
N LYS A 122 -1.88 15.45 9.11
CA LYS A 122 -0.51 15.52 9.62
C LYS A 122 -0.30 14.49 10.73
N GLY A 123 0.78 13.70 10.62
CA GLY A 123 1.19 12.78 11.68
C GLY A 123 0.29 11.54 11.82
N GLU A 124 -0.37 11.10 10.77
CA GLU A 124 -1.20 9.90 10.81
C GLU A 124 -0.40 8.64 11.13
N CYS A 125 -1.04 7.72 11.87
CA CYS A 125 -0.44 6.47 12.28
C CYS A 125 -0.63 5.37 11.23
N PHE A 126 0.49 4.79 10.76
CA PHE A 126 0.50 3.66 9.84
C PHE A 126 1.16 2.43 10.47
N ARG A 127 0.70 1.24 10.09
CA ARG A 127 1.28 -0.03 10.53
C ARG A 127 2.69 -0.21 9.95
N LYS A 128 3.62 -0.70 10.79
CA LYS A 128 4.97 -1.07 10.37
C LYS A 128 5.13 -2.58 10.43
N TYR A 129 5.51 -3.18 9.32
CA TYR A 129 5.66 -4.62 9.17
C TYR A 129 7.14 -5.05 9.18
N LYS A 130 7.37 -6.33 9.54
CA LYS A 130 8.71 -6.92 9.51
C LYS A 130 9.20 -7.13 8.08
N ASN A 131 8.29 -7.47 7.18
CA ASN A 131 8.53 -7.74 5.76
C ASN A 131 7.28 -7.40 4.92
N PRO A 132 7.40 -7.29 3.60
CA PRO A 132 6.27 -6.99 2.71
C PRO A 132 5.14 -8.01 2.78
N GLU A 133 5.42 -9.30 2.96
CA GLU A 133 4.40 -10.37 3.02
C GLU A 133 3.36 -10.10 4.09
N LYS A 134 3.77 -9.49 5.22
CA LYS A 134 2.83 -9.13 6.30
C LYS A 134 1.89 -8.00 5.88
N SER A 135 2.37 -7.07 5.09
CA SER A 135 1.54 -5.99 4.51
C SER A 135 0.51 -6.55 3.51
N TYR A 136 0.94 -7.46 2.63
CA TYR A 136 0.05 -8.14 1.68
C TYR A 136 -1.01 -8.97 2.40
N ARG A 137 -0.61 -9.71 3.44
CA ARG A 137 -1.53 -10.48 4.27
C ARG A 137 -2.56 -9.58 4.94
N ASP A 138 -2.12 -8.48 5.52
CA ASP A 138 -2.99 -7.56 6.25
C ASP A 138 -3.98 -6.86 5.30
N HIS A 139 -3.54 -6.56 4.07
CA HIS A 139 -4.41 -6.07 3.00
C HIS A 139 -5.48 -7.10 2.61
N SER A 140 -5.11 -8.38 2.48
CA SER A 140 -6.07 -9.45 2.18
C SER A 140 -7.12 -9.59 3.29
N ILE A 141 -6.69 -9.59 4.55
CA ILE A 141 -7.57 -9.61 5.72
C ILE A 141 -8.45 -8.35 5.76
N PHE A 142 -7.91 -7.19 5.42
CA PHE A 142 -8.66 -5.94 5.37
C PHE A 142 -9.85 -6.00 4.41
N LEU A 143 -9.68 -6.62 3.24
CA LEU A 143 -10.75 -6.76 2.26
C LEU A 143 -11.73 -7.87 2.66
N GLU A 144 -11.24 -9.00 3.17
CA GLU A 144 -12.06 -10.15 3.49
C GLU A 144 -12.93 -9.92 4.73
N SER A 145 -12.43 -9.20 5.73
CA SER A 145 -13.10 -9.01 7.02
C SER A 145 -14.13 -7.88 7.06
N ARG A 146 -14.32 -7.14 5.97
CA ARG A 146 -15.25 -5.99 5.97
C ARG A 146 -16.44 -6.22 5.07
N ASP A 147 -17.65 -6.16 5.62
CA ASP A 147 -18.93 -6.44 4.94
C ASP A 147 -19.13 -5.66 3.65
N ARG A 148 -18.63 -4.42 3.59
CA ARG A 148 -18.76 -3.60 2.38
C ARG A 148 -18.06 -4.21 1.14
N TYR A 149 -17.11 -5.16 1.34
CA TYR A 149 -16.42 -5.85 0.26
C TYR A 149 -16.95 -7.26 -0.02
N ASN A 150 -17.90 -7.79 0.77
CA ASN A 150 -18.43 -9.15 0.64
C ASN A 150 -18.96 -9.45 -0.76
N SER A 151 -19.57 -8.45 -1.43
CA SER A 151 -20.09 -8.61 -2.79
C SER A 151 -18.99 -8.88 -3.83
N LEU A 152 -17.73 -8.48 -3.58
CA LEU A 152 -16.61 -8.69 -4.49
C LEU A 152 -16.28 -10.17 -4.64
N PHE A 153 -16.40 -10.93 -3.56
CA PHE A 153 -16.07 -12.36 -3.51
C PHE A 153 -17.07 -13.24 -4.30
N LYS A 154 -18.18 -12.67 -4.77
CA LYS A 154 -19.10 -13.31 -5.71
C LYS A 154 -18.59 -13.25 -7.16
N PHE A 155 -17.60 -12.41 -7.46
CA PHE A 155 -17.02 -12.31 -8.79
C PHE A 155 -15.99 -13.42 -9.03
N ARG A 156 -15.86 -13.83 -10.31
CA ARG A 156 -14.79 -14.76 -10.70
C ARG A 156 -13.43 -14.10 -10.46
N LYS A 157 -12.47 -14.86 -9.96
CA LYS A 157 -11.10 -14.37 -9.64
C LYS A 157 -10.38 -13.77 -10.84
N ASN A 158 -10.68 -14.22 -12.06
CA ASN A 158 -10.09 -13.68 -13.28
C ASN A 158 -10.87 -12.50 -13.87
N ASN A 159 -11.94 -12.03 -13.23
CA ASN A 159 -12.68 -10.85 -13.67
C ASN A 159 -12.21 -9.59 -12.92
N TYR A 160 -10.97 -9.19 -13.19
CA TYR A 160 -10.35 -8.01 -12.56
C TYR A 160 -11.13 -6.72 -12.85
N VAL A 161 -11.89 -6.64 -13.95
CA VAL A 161 -12.72 -5.47 -14.27
C VAL A 161 -13.83 -5.30 -13.23
N LYS A 162 -14.59 -6.37 -12.96
CA LYS A 162 -15.65 -6.32 -11.92
C LYS A 162 -15.07 -6.08 -10.52
N TRP A 163 -13.92 -6.65 -10.22
CA TRP A 163 -13.22 -6.41 -8.96
C TRP A 163 -12.80 -4.95 -8.81
N ALA A 164 -12.16 -4.34 -9.83
CA ALA A 164 -11.74 -2.94 -9.78
C ALA A 164 -12.91 -1.97 -9.62
N VAL A 165 -13.98 -2.19 -10.40
CA VAL A 165 -15.21 -1.40 -10.31
C VAL A 165 -15.87 -1.58 -8.93
N GLY A 166 -15.99 -2.81 -8.47
CA GLY A 166 -16.58 -3.13 -7.17
C GLY A 166 -15.81 -2.54 -5.99
N LEU A 167 -14.48 -2.54 -6.02
CA LEU A 167 -13.64 -1.87 -5.02
C LEU A 167 -13.96 -0.37 -4.96
N LYS A 168 -14.07 0.30 -6.10
CA LYS A 168 -14.44 1.71 -6.17
C LYS A 168 -15.86 1.95 -5.61
N GLN A 169 -16.82 1.12 -5.97
CA GLN A 169 -18.21 1.21 -5.48
C GLN A 169 -18.29 0.97 -3.97
N ALA A 170 -17.50 0.03 -3.45
CA ALA A 170 -17.41 -0.26 -2.02
C ALA A 170 -16.65 0.82 -1.22
N GLY A 171 -16.16 1.89 -1.87
CA GLY A 171 -15.49 3.00 -1.23
C GLY A 171 -14.07 2.68 -0.76
N TYR A 172 -13.34 1.84 -1.51
CA TYR A 172 -11.92 1.60 -1.21
C TYR A 172 -11.09 2.87 -1.39
N ALA A 173 -11.38 3.65 -2.43
CA ALA A 173 -10.74 4.93 -2.70
C ALA A 173 -11.77 6.00 -3.06
N THR A 174 -11.48 7.26 -2.75
CA THR A 174 -12.30 8.42 -3.11
C THR A 174 -12.14 8.82 -4.58
N ASP A 175 -10.98 8.53 -5.18
CA ASP A 175 -10.66 8.87 -6.57
C ASP A 175 -11.68 8.29 -7.56
N PRO A 176 -12.39 9.12 -8.34
CA PRO A 176 -13.37 8.64 -9.32
C PRO A 176 -12.76 7.76 -10.42
N ALA A 177 -11.48 7.94 -10.73
CA ALA A 177 -10.75 7.16 -11.73
C ALA A 177 -10.04 5.90 -11.16
N TYR A 178 -10.30 5.54 -9.90
CA TYR A 178 -9.58 4.45 -9.25
C TYR A 178 -9.70 3.12 -10.01
N ALA A 179 -10.90 2.75 -10.44
CA ALA A 179 -11.13 1.52 -11.19
C ALA A 179 -10.36 1.49 -12.52
N GLU A 180 -10.41 2.60 -13.28
CA GLU A 180 -9.68 2.74 -14.55
C GLU A 180 -8.16 2.68 -14.33
N LYS A 181 -7.64 3.28 -13.25
CA LYS A 181 -6.22 3.20 -12.91
C LYS A 181 -5.78 1.76 -12.65
N LEU A 182 -6.54 1.00 -11.86
CA LEU A 182 -6.25 -0.41 -11.61
C LEU A 182 -6.28 -1.23 -12.90
N ILE A 183 -7.34 -1.08 -13.72
CA ILE A 183 -7.49 -1.80 -14.98
C ILE A 183 -6.34 -1.47 -15.94
N SER A 184 -5.99 -0.18 -16.07
CA SER A 184 -4.87 0.27 -16.91
C SER A 184 -3.53 -0.36 -16.49
N LEU A 185 -3.26 -0.46 -15.19
CA LEU A 185 -2.07 -1.13 -14.67
C LEU A 185 -2.11 -2.63 -14.98
N ILE A 186 -3.25 -3.28 -14.78
CA ILE A 186 -3.41 -4.72 -15.03
C ILE A 186 -3.19 -5.05 -16.50
N GLU A 187 -3.71 -4.24 -17.41
CA GLU A 187 -3.58 -4.44 -18.84
C GLU A 187 -2.18 -4.10 -19.35
N ARG A 188 -1.61 -2.96 -18.93
CA ARG A 188 -0.29 -2.48 -19.34
C ARG A 188 0.83 -3.43 -18.96
N TYR A 189 0.79 -3.97 -17.72
CA TYR A 189 1.81 -4.87 -17.19
C TYR A 189 1.40 -6.33 -17.22
N GLU A 190 0.34 -6.65 -17.95
CA GLU A 190 -0.18 -8.02 -18.15
C GLU A 190 -0.43 -8.78 -16.84
N LEU A 191 -0.79 -8.07 -15.76
CA LEU A 191 -0.98 -8.67 -14.44
C LEU A 191 -2.09 -9.71 -14.40
N TRP A 192 -3.03 -9.67 -15.36
CA TRP A 192 -4.10 -10.66 -15.55
C TRP A 192 -3.54 -12.10 -15.73
N LYS A 193 -2.28 -12.25 -16.16
CA LYS A 193 -1.60 -13.56 -16.23
C LYS A 193 -1.44 -14.19 -14.84
N LEU A 194 -1.30 -13.38 -13.80
CA LEU A 194 -1.15 -13.85 -12.41
C LEU A 194 -2.42 -14.54 -11.88
N ASP A 195 -3.58 -14.24 -12.46
CA ASP A 195 -4.86 -14.87 -12.13
C ASP A 195 -5.09 -16.18 -12.90
N GLY A 196 -4.10 -16.64 -13.67
CA GLY A 196 -4.22 -17.82 -14.53
C GLY A 196 -4.99 -17.57 -15.85
N SER A 197 -5.21 -16.33 -16.22
CA SER A 197 -5.89 -15.97 -17.47
C SER A 197 -4.96 -16.12 -18.66
N LYS A 198 -5.48 -16.61 -19.81
CA LYS A 198 -4.72 -16.76 -21.06
C LYS A 198 -4.73 -15.49 -21.93
N LYS A 199 -5.66 -14.59 -21.70
CA LYS A 199 -5.84 -13.34 -22.43
C LYS A 199 -6.45 -12.26 -21.52
N PRO A 200 -6.25 -10.96 -21.82
CA PRO A 200 -6.90 -9.88 -21.10
C PRO A 200 -8.41 -9.90 -21.34
N LEU A 201 -9.14 -9.33 -20.39
CA LEU A 201 -10.57 -9.07 -20.58
C LEU A 201 -10.77 -7.90 -21.55
N ASN A 202 -11.86 -7.94 -22.32
CA ASN A 202 -12.21 -6.79 -23.14
C ASN A 202 -12.96 -5.76 -22.28
N PHE A 203 -12.23 -4.83 -21.69
CA PHE A 203 -12.76 -3.81 -20.80
C PHE A 203 -13.93 -3.02 -21.43
N ARG A 204 -13.85 -2.67 -22.72
CA ARG A 204 -14.94 -1.96 -23.42
C ARG A 204 -16.22 -2.79 -23.49
N LYS A 205 -16.11 -4.11 -23.68
CA LYS A 205 -17.24 -5.05 -23.72
C LYS A 205 -17.84 -5.23 -22.32
N GLU A 206 -16.99 -5.44 -21.31
CA GLU A 206 -17.43 -5.55 -19.92
C GLU A 206 -18.12 -4.26 -19.44
N LYS A 207 -17.60 -3.09 -19.80
CA LYS A 207 -18.19 -1.79 -19.52
C LYS A 207 -19.59 -1.61 -20.11
N LYS A 208 -19.85 -2.16 -21.30
CA LYS A 208 -21.19 -2.11 -21.93
C LYS A 208 -22.19 -3.04 -21.26
N ASN A 209 -21.74 -4.20 -20.78
CA ASN A 209 -22.57 -5.25 -20.21
C ASN A 209 -22.90 -5.06 -18.72
N ASP A 210 -22.13 -4.27 -18.00
CA ASP A 210 -22.34 -4.04 -16.58
C ASP A 210 -23.18 -2.78 -16.35
N LYS A 211 -24.47 -3.00 -15.96
CA LYS A 211 -25.39 -1.91 -15.61
C LYS A 211 -24.83 -1.04 -14.47
N ASN A 212 -24.11 -1.63 -13.53
CA ASN A 212 -23.51 -0.92 -12.39
C ASN A 212 -22.31 -0.06 -12.81
N TYR A 213 -21.56 -0.48 -13.85
CA TYR A 213 -20.47 0.33 -14.40
C TYR A 213 -20.99 1.64 -15.00
N LYS A 214 -22.16 1.62 -15.66
CA LYS A 214 -22.79 2.82 -16.22
C LYS A 214 -23.11 3.86 -15.15
N THR A 215 -23.35 3.42 -13.91
CA THR A 215 -23.67 4.32 -12.78
C THR A 215 -22.41 5.02 -12.23
N VAL A 216 -21.23 4.37 -12.33
CA VAL A 216 -19.95 4.95 -11.85
C VAL A 216 -19.38 5.96 -12.84
N THR A 217 -19.57 5.73 -14.14
CA THR A 217 -19.01 6.58 -15.21
C THR A 217 -19.97 7.64 -15.72
N LYS A 218 -21.28 7.51 -15.49
CA LYS A 218 -22.12 8.68 -15.56
C LYS A 218 -21.62 9.61 -14.44
N LYS A 219 -20.79 10.60 -14.80
CA LYS A 219 -20.89 11.91 -14.17
C LYS A 219 -22.40 12.10 -13.98
N LYS A 220 -22.89 11.96 -12.75
CA LYS A 220 -24.13 12.56 -12.42
C LYS A 220 -23.90 14.00 -12.82
N GLU A 221 -24.42 14.42 -13.95
CA GLU A 221 -24.62 15.83 -14.19
C GLU A 221 -25.43 16.26 -12.97
N ILE A 222 -24.69 16.79 -12.01
CA ILE A 222 -25.28 17.47 -10.88
C ILE A 222 -26.01 18.59 -11.58
N LYS A 223 -27.35 18.56 -11.61
CA LYS A 223 -28.15 19.75 -11.86
C LYS A 223 -27.72 20.71 -10.74
N ILE A 224 -26.69 21.47 -11.05
CA ILE A 224 -26.27 22.60 -10.26
C ILE A 224 -27.42 23.59 -10.49
N SER A 225 -28.25 23.78 -9.47
CA SER A 225 -28.92 25.06 -9.38
C SER A 225 -27.76 26.05 -9.37
N SER A 226 -27.74 27.03 -10.27
CA SER A 226 -26.57 27.82 -10.67
C SER A 226 -25.78 28.47 -9.52
N ASP A 227 -26.29 28.42 -8.28
CA ASP A 227 -25.80 29.23 -7.17
C ASP A 227 -25.52 28.45 -5.86
N SER A 228 -25.80 27.15 -5.76
CA SER A 228 -25.56 26.39 -4.52
C SER A 228 -25.22 24.92 -4.73
N TYR A 229 -24.47 24.32 -3.77
CA TYR A 229 -24.08 22.92 -3.74
C TYR A 229 -24.41 22.29 -2.38
N VAL A 230 -25.02 21.12 -2.38
CA VAL A 230 -25.30 20.36 -1.15
C VAL A 230 -24.19 19.35 -0.90
N VAL A 231 -23.50 19.46 0.23
CA VAL A 231 -22.40 18.56 0.64
C VAL A 231 -22.92 17.15 0.83
N LYS A 232 -22.27 16.17 0.19
CA LYS A 232 -22.60 14.76 0.24
C LYS A 232 -21.60 13.99 1.10
N LYS A 233 -21.99 12.78 1.50
CA LYS A 233 -21.07 11.86 2.21
C LYS A 233 -19.81 11.60 1.37
N GLY A 234 -18.64 11.91 1.95
CA GLY A 234 -17.33 11.76 1.30
C GLY A 234 -16.84 12.99 0.55
N ASP A 235 -17.59 14.10 0.58
CA ASP A 235 -17.12 15.37 0.05
C ASP A 235 -16.11 16.02 1.00
N THR A 236 -15.12 16.68 0.38
CA THR A 236 -14.17 17.57 1.04
C THR A 236 -14.15 18.90 0.31
N LEU A 237 -13.71 19.98 0.97
CA LEU A 237 -13.53 21.27 0.27
C LEU A 237 -12.68 21.14 -0.99
N TYR A 238 -11.66 20.28 -0.95
CA TYR A 238 -10.80 20.00 -2.10
C TYR A 238 -11.56 19.31 -3.24
N SER A 239 -12.33 18.26 -2.95
CA SER A 239 -13.11 17.56 -3.99
C SER A 239 -14.19 18.44 -4.62
N ILE A 240 -14.87 19.26 -3.81
CA ILE A 240 -15.88 20.21 -4.25
C ILE A 240 -15.26 21.30 -5.11
N SER A 241 -14.17 21.94 -4.63
CA SER A 241 -13.39 22.94 -5.35
C SER A 241 -12.98 22.45 -6.75
N LYS A 242 -12.39 21.26 -6.82
CA LYS A 242 -11.95 20.67 -8.08
C LYS A 242 -13.09 20.33 -9.04
N ASN A 243 -14.20 19.81 -8.51
CA ASN A 243 -15.36 19.42 -9.32
C ASN A 243 -16.13 20.62 -9.86
N LEU A 244 -16.22 21.70 -9.07
CA LEU A 244 -16.96 22.92 -9.41
C LEU A 244 -16.08 24.00 -10.04
N LYS A 245 -14.76 23.79 -10.09
CA LYS A 245 -13.74 24.77 -10.57
C LYS A 245 -13.79 26.11 -9.80
N ILE A 246 -14.09 26.07 -8.52
CA ILE A 246 -14.09 27.19 -7.59
C ILE A 246 -12.92 27.02 -6.63
N SER A 247 -12.17 28.07 -6.32
CA SER A 247 -11.05 27.94 -5.39
C SER A 247 -11.51 27.55 -3.98
N ILE A 248 -10.70 26.79 -3.25
CA ILE A 248 -10.98 26.45 -1.84
C ILE A 248 -11.14 27.72 -1.02
N THR A 249 -10.31 28.73 -1.28
CA THR A 249 -10.33 30.03 -0.59
C THR A 249 -11.65 30.75 -0.79
N ASP A 250 -12.19 30.73 -2.01
CA ASP A 250 -13.48 31.33 -2.31
C ASP A 250 -14.64 30.59 -1.67
N LEU A 251 -14.62 29.24 -1.72
CA LEU A 251 -15.62 28.41 -1.02
C LEU A 251 -15.64 28.69 0.48
N ILE A 252 -14.49 28.80 1.11
CA ILE A 252 -14.37 29.13 2.54
C ILE A 252 -14.92 30.53 2.81
N LYS A 253 -14.51 31.52 2.02
CA LYS A 253 -14.87 32.93 2.20
C LYS A 253 -16.37 33.17 2.00
N ILE A 254 -16.94 32.64 0.92
CA ILE A 254 -18.36 32.84 0.57
C ILE A 254 -19.30 32.17 1.60
N ASN A 255 -18.83 31.06 2.19
CA ASN A 255 -19.64 30.25 3.10
C ASN A 255 -19.26 30.40 4.58
N ASN A 256 -18.35 31.30 4.93
CA ASN A 256 -17.84 31.53 6.29
C ASN A 256 -17.43 30.22 7.00
N ILE A 257 -16.74 29.31 6.28
CA ILE A 257 -16.36 28.00 6.79
C ILE A 257 -15.14 28.17 7.71
N SER A 258 -15.27 27.73 8.96
CA SER A 258 -14.17 27.70 9.93
C SER A 258 -13.41 26.36 9.79
N GLY A 259 -12.15 26.40 9.37
CA GLY A 259 -11.32 25.20 9.13
C GLY A 259 -11.72 24.45 7.85
N ASN A 260 -11.49 23.13 7.82
CA ASN A 260 -11.76 22.29 6.66
C ASN A 260 -13.00 21.37 6.82
N ASN A 261 -13.80 21.59 7.86
CA ASN A 261 -14.91 20.70 8.21
C ASN A 261 -16.18 21.07 7.46
N LEU A 262 -16.73 20.08 6.76
CA LEU A 262 -18.04 20.16 6.11
C LEU A 262 -18.99 19.14 6.74
N SER A 263 -20.24 19.54 6.91
CA SER A 263 -21.31 18.64 7.35
C SER A 263 -22.07 18.07 6.17
N ILE A 264 -22.41 16.78 6.22
CA ILE A 264 -23.27 16.16 5.20
C ILE A 264 -24.61 16.86 5.19
N GLY A 265 -25.11 17.28 4.01
CA GLY A 265 -26.32 18.08 3.87
C GLY A 265 -26.11 19.59 3.96
N GLN A 266 -24.91 20.07 4.30
CA GLN A 266 -24.60 21.49 4.29
C GLN A 266 -24.74 22.08 2.90
N VAL A 267 -25.43 23.23 2.78
CA VAL A 267 -25.57 23.94 1.52
C VAL A 267 -24.46 24.97 1.38
N LEU A 268 -23.65 24.85 0.35
CA LEU A 268 -22.58 25.79 0.01
C LEU A 268 -23.06 26.74 -1.09
N LYS A 269 -22.90 28.04 -0.89
CA LYS A 269 -23.03 29.06 -1.94
C LYS A 269 -21.82 28.98 -2.88
N LEU A 270 -22.04 29.14 -4.18
CA LEU A 270 -21.00 29.05 -5.21
C LEU A 270 -20.60 30.41 -5.80
N LYS A 271 -21.37 31.44 -5.46
CA LYS A 271 -21.17 32.84 -5.89
C LYS A 271 -21.48 33.77 -4.74
#